data_90b6325c38fece70c791de0e23d2c27e
#
_entry.id   90b6325c38fece70c791de0e23d2c27e
#
_cell.length_a   1.000
_cell.length_b   1.000
_cell.length_c   1.000
_cell.angle_alpha   90.00
_cell.angle_beta   90.00
_cell.angle_gamma   90.00
#
_symmetry.space_group_name_H-M   'P 1'
#
loop_
_entity.id
_entity.type
_entity.pdbx_description
1 polymer ?
#
loop_
_entity_poly.entity_id
_entity_poly.type
_entity_poly.pdbx_seq_one_letter_code
_entity_poly.pdbx_strand_id
1 'polypeptide(L)'
;MLRPFRVVAFSLASLASGTALADPPAPPTPARPKQVVIISFDSARDISQWKRSRALAQRTGAHFTYFLSCVFLLSPETRNQYTAPGKTSGKSNIGVAASRQEVAERLEQIGLAASEGHDIASHGCGHFDGKDWSKADWLSEFASFEHILENAYAINSIAPEPKGWRDFARHAVAGFRAPYLSANKALYEALPAAGYQFDASGVSQGPARPSTVGGITRFSLPQIPEGPKSRPVIAMDYNLYVRHSGGFERPTKADAFANRTYDAFRAAFDKEYAGKRIPLELGFHFTLMNDGAYWSALERFAGEVCVKADVECISFRDYVSRQRGAERQASVGG
;
A
#
# COMPACT_ATOMS: atom_id res chain seq x y z
N MET A 1 -69.08 -23.76 -85.86
CA MET A 1 -67.90 -22.90 -85.49
C MET A 1 -67.98 -22.65 -83.97
N LEU A 2 -67.30 -23.40 -83.19
CA LEU A 2 -67.30 -23.31 -81.70
C LEU A 2 -65.98 -22.61 -81.29
N ARG A 3 -66.10 -21.54 -80.54
CA ARG A 3 -64.95 -20.88 -79.93
C ARG A 3 -64.69 -21.46 -78.53
N PRO A 4 -63.44 -21.70 -78.18
CA PRO A 4 -63.13 -22.17 -76.80
C PRO A 4 -63.06 -21.06 -75.76
N PHE A 5 -63.68 -21.35 -74.62
CA PHE A 5 -63.56 -20.55 -73.41
C PHE A 5 -62.16 -20.65 -72.78
N ARG A 6 -61.54 -19.50 -72.47
CA ARG A 6 -60.31 -19.49 -71.70
C ARG A 6 -60.65 -19.31 -70.21
N VAL A 7 -60.27 -20.26 -69.39
CA VAL A 7 -60.31 -20.20 -67.96
C VAL A 7 -59.07 -19.51 -67.50
N VAL A 8 -59.26 -18.37 -66.82
CA VAL A 8 -58.17 -17.60 -66.10
C VAL A 8 -58.10 -18.14 -64.68
N ALA A 9 -57.01 -18.83 -64.34
CA ALA A 9 -56.75 -19.22 -62.95
C ALA A 9 -56.05 -18.05 -62.20
N PHE A 10 -56.72 -17.58 -61.14
CA PHE A 10 -56.16 -16.62 -60.19
C PHE A 10 -55.37 -17.38 -59.14
N SER A 11 -54.04 -17.20 -59.11
CA SER A 11 -53.15 -17.69 -58.03
C SER A 11 -53.16 -16.68 -56.89
N LEU A 12 -53.72 -17.05 -55.76
CA LEU A 12 -53.54 -16.29 -54.49
C LEU A 12 -52.11 -16.56 -53.95
N ALA A 13 -51.24 -15.53 -53.97
CA ALA A 13 -49.99 -15.56 -53.26
C ALA A 13 -50.21 -15.15 -51.78
N SER A 14 -50.10 -16.10 -50.89
CA SER A 14 -50.12 -15.88 -49.45
C SER A 14 -48.79 -15.26 -49.00
N LEU A 15 -48.81 -13.98 -48.63
CA LEU A 15 -47.69 -13.29 -47.94
C LEU A 15 -47.65 -13.74 -46.47
N ALA A 16 -46.75 -14.67 -46.15
CA ALA A 16 -46.42 -15.00 -44.77
C ALA A 16 -45.48 -13.91 -44.21
N SER A 17 -46.06 -13.00 -43.41
CA SER A 17 -45.29 -12.02 -42.64
C SER A 17 -44.59 -12.74 -41.47
N GLY A 18 -43.31 -13.15 -41.66
CA GLY A 18 -42.49 -13.65 -40.59
C GLY A 18 -42.10 -12.50 -39.65
N THR A 19 -42.67 -12.48 -38.45
CA THR A 19 -42.15 -11.62 -37.36
C THR A 19 -40.79 -12.17 -36.90
N ALA A 20 -39.72 -11.50 -37.32
CA ALA A 20 -38.40 -11.79 -36.78
C ALA A 20 -38.42 -11.43 -35.26
N LEU A 21 -38.35 -12.44 -34.42
CA LEU A 21 -38.12 -12.24 -32.98
C LEU A 21 -36.70 -11.63 -32.85
N ALA A 22 -36.63 -10.42 -32.33
CA ALA A 22 -35.36 -9.80 -32.00
C ALA A 22 -34.64 -10.68 -30.96
N ASP A 23 -33.36 -11.00 -31.20
CA ASP A 23 -32.53 -11.73 -30.26
C ASP A 23 -32.56 -10.99 -28.90
N PRO A 24 -32.62 -11.71 -27.76
CA PRO A 24 -32.56 -11.11 -26.45
C PRO A 24 -31.24 -10.33 -26.34
N PRO A 25 -31.25 -9.14 -25.68
CA PRO A 25 -30.03 -8.36 -25.51
C PRO A 25 -28.95 -9.22 -24.84
N ALA A 26 -27.74 -9.17 -25.39
CA ALA A 26 -26.60 -9.87 -24.82
C ALA A 26 -26.43 -9.51 -23.34
N PRO A 27 -26.14 -10.46 -22.45
CA PRO A 27 -25.93 -10.16 -21.03
C PRO A 27 -24.87 -9.08 -20.89
N PRO A 28 -25.03 -8.13 -19.95
CA PRO A 28 -24.07 -7.05 -19.78
C PRO A 28 -22.68 -7.65 -19.50
N THR A 29 -21.69 -7.21 -20.26
CA THR A 29 -20.31 -7.62 -20.04
C THR A 29 -19.93 -7.27 -18.59
N PRO A 30 -19.38 -8.21 -17.81
CA PRO A 30 -18.98 -7.93 -16.44
C PRO A 30 -18.08 -6.69 -16.40
N ALA A 31 -18.41 -5.73 -15.52
CA ALA A 31 -17.62 -4.53 -15.38
C ALA A 31 -16.16 -4.90 -15.02
N ARG A 32 -15.21 -4.32 -15.74
CA ARG A 32 -13.78 -4.58 -15.50
C ARG A 32 -13.44 -4.12 -14.07
N PRO A 33 -12.70 -4.91 -13.27
CA PRO A 33 -12.32 -4.49 -11.92
C PRO A 33 -11.49 -3.20 -11.95
N LYS A 34 -11.63 -2.36 -10.93
CA LYS A 34 -10.81 -1.16 -10.80
C LYS A 34 -9.33 -1.51 -10.66
N GLN A 35 -8.45 -0.63 -11.15
CA GLN A 35 -7.03 -0.75 -10.88
C GLN A 35 -6.73 -0.31 -9.45
N VAL A 36 -6.15 -1.21 -8.67
CA VAL A 36 -5.68 -0.88 -7.33
C VAL A 36 -4.24 -0.39 -7.38
N VAL A 37 -3.97 0.71 -6.67
CA VAL A 37 -2.63 1.21 -6.36
C VAL A 37 -2.50 1.30 -4.86
N ILE A 38 -1.41 0.76 -4.30
CA ILE A 38 -1.13 0.80 -2.87
C ILE A 38 0.16 1.60 -2.66
N ILE A 39 0.05 2.71 -1.93
CA ILE A 39 1.18 3.58 -1.62
C ILE A 39 1.45 3.52 -0.13
N SER A 40 2.71 3.32 0.24
CA SER A 40 3.12 3.19 1.63
C SER A 40 4.41 3.93 1.94
N PHE A 41 4.57 4.29 3.21
CA PHE A 41 5.71 5.05 3.73
C PHE A 41 6.36 4.31 4.87
N ASP A 42 7.66 4.05 4.77
CA ASP A 42 8.45 3.37 5.79
C ASP A 42 9.06 4.35 6.79
N SER A 43 9.17 3.92 8.04
CA SER A 43 9.70 4.65 9.20
C SER A 43 8.85 5.83 9.67
N ALA A 44 8.24 6.59 8.78
CA ALA A 44 7.32 7.71 9.03
C ALA A 44 7.83 8.71 10.09
N ARG A 45 9.10 9.16 9.94
CA ARG A 45 9.78 10.00 10.92
C ARG A 45 9.42 11.48 10.81
N ASP A 46 9.61 12.07 9.64
CA ASP A 46 9.60 13.53 9.43
C ASP A 46 8.19 14.12 9.47
N ILE A 47 7.97 15.14 10.29
CA ILE A 47 6.66 15.79 10.49
C ILE A 47 6.18 16.52 9.23
N SER A 48 7.10 17.11 8.45
CA SER A 48 6.73 17.81 7.22
C SER A 48 6.21 16.82 6.17
N GLN A 49 6.78 15.62 6.11
CA GLN A 49 6.32 14.58 5.20
C GLN A 49 4.98 13.95 5.64
N TRP A 50 4.69 13.88 6.94
CA TRP A 50 3.35 13.57 7.42
C TRP A 50 2.30 14.53 6.86
N LYS A 51 2.52 15.83 7.03
CA LYS A 51 1.62 16.87 6.54
C LYS A 51 1.50 16.84 5.01
N ARG A 52 2.63 16.63 4.31
CA ARG A 52 2.70 16.56 2.84
C ARG A 52 1.92 15.37 2.28
N SER A 53 2.11 14.17 2.84
CA SER A 53 1.41 12.96 2.40
C SER A 53 -0.09 13.05 2.65
N ARG A 54 -0.52 13.53 3.82
CA ARG A 54 -1.94 13.73 4.13
C ARG A 54 -2.59 14.76 3.19
N ALA A 55 -1.91 15.87 2.90
CA ALA A 55 -2.39 16.85 1.93
C ALA A 55 -2.49 16.25 0.51
N LEU A 56 -1.57 15.36 0.11
CA LEU A 56 -1.68 14.62 -1.15
C LEU A 56 -2.91 13.70 -1.14
N ALA A 57 -3.12 12.96 -0.06
CA ALA A 57 -4.27 12.09 0.10
C ALA A 57 -5.60 12.83 0.00
N GLN A 58 -5.73 13.98 0.67
CA GLN A 58 -6.93 14.83 0.61
C GLN A 58 -7.25 15.30 -0.81
N ARG A 59 -6.22 15.64 -1.62
CA ARG A 59 -6.41 16.08 -3.00
C ARG A 59 -6.79 14.94 -3.95
N THR A 60 -6.39 13.71 -3.64
CA THR A 60 -6.50 12.57 -4.55
C THR A 60 -7.54 11.53 -4.14
N GLY A 61 -8.08 11.63 -2.93
CA GLY A 61 -8.97 10.62 -2.35
C GLY A 61 -8.24 9.32 -2.00
N ALA A 62 -6.91 9.32 -1.93
CA ALA A 62 -6.12 8.13 -1.64
C ALA A 62 -6.06 7.84 -0.13
N HIS A 63 -6.00 6.55 0.22
CA HIS A 63 -5.63 6.09 1.56
C HIS A 63 -4.26 5.43 1.52
N PHE A 64 -3.36 5.87 2.38
CA PHE A 64 -1.99 5.36 2.46
C PHE A 64 -1.78 4.45 3.67
N THR A 65 -0.71 3.66 3.65
CA THR A 65 -0.23 2.93 4.82
C THR A 65 1.07 3.54 5.32
N TYR A 66 1.12 3.86 6.60
CA TYR A 66 2.31 4.36 7.29
C TYR A 66 2.88 3.24 8.17
N PHE A 67 4.03 2.69 7.77
CA PHE A 67 4.78 1.72 8.56
C PHE A 67 5.67 2.47 9.56
N LEU A 68 5.21 2.51 10.82
CA LEU A 68 5.90 3.24 11.88
C LEU A 68 7.10 2.47 12.43
N SER A 69 8.20 3.17 12.71
CA SER A 69 9.26 2.67 13.58
C SER A 69 9.06 3.24 14.98
N CYS A 70 8.77 2.40 15.97
CA CYS A 70 8.32 2.85 17.29
C CYS A 70 9.34 3.70 18.05
N VAL A 71 10.63 3.62 17.74
CA VAL A 71 11.67 4.48 18.36
C VAL A 71 11.46 5.96 18.09
N PHE A 72 10.71 6.33 17.05
CA PHE A 72 10.35 7.73 16.81
C PHE A 72 9.23 8.23 17.73
N LEU A 73 8.64 7.35 18.53
CA LEU A 73 7.75 7.70 19.65
C LEU A 73 8.49 7.78 20.99
N LEU A 74 9.81 7.76 20.96
CA LEU A 74 10.68 7.93 22.11
C LEU A 74 11.57 9.16 21.92
N SER A 75 11.77 9.91 22.99
CA SER A 75 12.74 11.02 23.07
C SER A 75 14.11 10.53 23.55
N PRO A 76 15.16 11.37 23.57
CA PRO A 76 16.46 11.01 24.13
C PRO A 76 16.36 10.54 25.60
N GLU A 77 15.44 11.13 26.37
CA GLU A 77 15.23 10.81 27.79
C GLU A 77 14.52 9.46 27.98
N THR A 78 13.67 9.06 27.02
CA THR A 78 12.84 7.85 27.11
C THR A 78 13.34 6.71 26.24
N ARG A 79 14.43 6.89 25.50
CA ARG A 79 14.98 5.90 24.55
C ARG A 79 15.20 4.50 25.16
N ASN A 80 15.53 4.45 26.46
CA ASN A 80 15.77 3.19 27.17
C ASN A 80 14.50 2.36 27.43
N GLN A 81 13.31 2.85 27.07
CA GLN A 81 12.07 2.08 27.04
C GLN A 81 12.06 1.02 25.92
N TYR A 82 13.02 1.09 24.98
CA TYR A 82 13.19 0.09 23.94
C TYR A 82 14.50 -0.68 24.10
N THR A 83 14.40 -2.00 23.95
CA THR A 83 15.55 -2.90 23.87
C THR A 83 15.33 -3.90 22.73
N ALA A 84 16.10 -3.78 21.67
CA ALA A 84 16.04 -4.74 20.56
C ALA A 84 16.63 -6.11 20.95
N PRO A 85 16.18 -7.20 20.32
CA PRO A 85 16.75 -8.52 20.50
C PRO A 85 18.28 -8.52 20.34
N GLY A 86 19.00 -9.03 21.35
CA GLY A 86 20.46 -9.10 21.36
C GLY A 86 21.20 -7.76 21.43
N LYS A 87 20.51 -6.66 21.77
CA LYS A 87 21.11 -5.33 21.89
C LYS A 87 20.96 -4.77 23.31
N THR A 88 21.79 -3.78 23.63
CA THR A 88 21.63 -2.99 24.85
C THR A 88 20.46 -2.01 24.69
N SER A 89 19.83 -1.67 25.83
CA SER A 89 18.71 -0.73 25.89
C SER A 89 19.01 0.60 25.18
N GLY A 90 18.02 1.15 24.52
CA GLY A 90 18.07 2.44 23.83
C GLY A 90 18.85 2.46 22.51
N LYS A 91 19.26 1.30 21.98
CA LYS A 91 19.92 1.22 20.66
C LYS A 91 18.92 1.19 19.51
N SER A 92 19.26 1.90 18.45
CA SER A 92 18.49 1.96 17.20
C SER A 92 19.43 2.27 16.04
N ASN A 93 19.15 1.71 14.84
CA ASN A 93 19.88 2.05 13.60
C ASN A 93 19.46 3.38 13.00
N ILE A 94 18.31 3.93 13.42
CA ILE A 94 17.70 5.13 12.85
C ILE A 94 17.53 6.28 13.87
N GLY A 95 18.04 6.09 15.08
CA GLY A 95 17.89 7.07 16.16
C GLY A 95 16.50 7.05 16.83
N VAL A 96 16.21 8.11 17.57
CA VAL A 96 14.90 8.38 18.19
C VAL A 96 14.42 9.76 17.76
N ALA A 97 13.25 10.22 18.20
CA ALA A 97 12.82 11.61 18.00
C ALA A 97 13.84 12.57 18.63
N ALA A 98 13.99 13.77 18.07
CA ALA A 98 14.95 14.75 18.58
C ALA A 98 14.53 15.33 19.94
N SER A 99 13.23 15.32 20.24
CA SER A 99 12.68 15.86 21.48
C SER A 99 11.32 15.27 21.82
N ARG A 100 10.85 15.47 23.05
CA ARG A 100 9.48 15.20 23.47
C ARG A 100 8.45 15.95 22.62
N GLN A 101 8.76 17.18 22.22
CA GLN A 101 7.89 17.98 21.36
C GLN A 101 7.68 17.30 19.99
N GLU A 102 8.75 16.81 19.37
CA GLU A 102 8.64 16.07 18.10
C GLU A 102 7.81 14.78 18.25
N VAL A 103 7.92 14.10 19.42
CA VAL A 103 7.04 12.95 19.71
C VAL A 103 5.59 13.39 19.77
N ALA A 104 5.26 14.48 20.47
CA ALA A 104 3.89 14.99 20.58
C ALA A 104 3.31 15.34 19.21
N GLU A 105 4.05 16.04 18.37
CA GLU A 105 3.65 16.39 17.02
C GLU A 105 3.42 15.14 16.15
N ARG A 106 4.26 14.12 16.29
CA ARG A 106 4.09 12.84 15.54
C ARG A 106 2.86 12.08 16.01
N LEU A 107 2.59 12.03 17.31
CA LEU A 107 1.38 11.42 17.85
C LEU A 107 0.11 12.11 17.32
N GLU A 108 0.13 13.44 17.22
CA GLU A 108 -0.94 14.20 16.58
C GLU A 108 -1.12 13.78 15.12
N GLN A 109 -0.02 13.70 14.32
CA GLN A 109 -0.11 13.29 12.92
C GLN A 109 -0.62 11.86 12.76
N ILE A 110 -0.24 10.93 13.62
CA ILE A 110 -0.77 9.56 13.63
C ILE A 110 -2.27 9.55 13.88
N GLY A 111 -2.74 10.30 14.88
CA GLY A 111 -4.16 10.41 15.20
C GLY A 111 -4.97 11.02 14.04
N LEU A 112 -4.46 12.08 13.43
CA LEU A 112 -5.08 12.72 12.26
C LEU A 112 -5.12 11.77 11.06
N ALA A 113 -4.02 11.11 10.73
CA ALA A 113 -3.96 10.15 9.62
C ALA A 113 -4.97 8.99 9.82
N ALA A 114 -5.05 8.45 11.03
CA ALA A 114 -6.02 7.41 11.36
C ALA A 114 -7.48 7.89 11.20
N SER A 115 -7.78 9.13 11.65
CA SER A 115 -9.12 9.72 11.50
C SER A 115 -9.49 10.03 10.04
N GLU A 116 -8.52 10.21 9.17
CA GLU A 116 -8.65 10.42 7.73
C GLU A 116 -8.76 9.10 6.94
N GLY A 117 -8.77 7.94 7.62
CA GLY A 117 -8.90 6.62 6.99
C GLY A 117 -7.59 6.00 6.52
N HIS A 118 -6.45 6.56 6.88
CA HIS A 118 -5.16 5.97 6.59
C HIS A 118 -4.87 4.77 7.50
N ASP A 119 -4.04 3.86 7.01
CA ASP A 119 -3.61 2.68 7.75
C ASP A 119 -2.30 2.95 8.49
N ILE A 120 -2.28 2.60 9.77
CA ILE A 120 -1.10 2.63 10.63
C ILE A 120 -0.62 1.19 10.80
N ALA A 121 0.62 0.92 10.41
CA ALA A 121 1.23 -0.40 10.42
C ALA A 121 2.61 -0.36 11.10
N SER A 122 3.17 -1.52 11.41
CA SER A 122 4.45 -1.62 12.10
C SER A 122 5.62 -1.82 11.12
N HIS A 123 6.70 -1.07 11.36
CA HIS A 123 8.02 -1.28 10.75
C HIS A 123 9.05 -1.74 11.80
N GLY A 124 8.59 -2.40 12.86
CA GLY A 124 9.37 -2.69 14.05
C GLY A 124 9.71 -1.41 14.82
N CYS A 125 10.76 -1.44 15.60
CA CYS A 125 11.16 -0.32 16.42
C CYS A 125 12.51 0.27 15.98
N GLY A 126 13.59 -0.45 16.24
CA GLY A 126 14.96 0.05 16.08
C GLY A 126 15.55 -0.07 14.68
N HIS A 127 14.76 -0.52 13.70
CA HIS A 127 15.15 -0.74 12.31
C HIS A 127 16.39 -1.66 12.19
N PHE A 128 16.36 -2.78 12.92
CA PHE A 128 17.40 -3.82 12.81
C PHE A 128 17.07 -4.84 11.72
N ASP A 129 18.13 -5.41 11.12
CA ASP A 129 17.99 -6.55 10.21
C ASP A 129 17.63 -7.81 11.02
N GLY A 130 16.39 -8.25 10.89
CA GLY A 130 15.85 -9.42 11.60
C GLY A 130 16.05 -10.76 10.87
N LYS A 131 16.90 -10.82 9.82
CA LYS A 131 17.08 -12.03 8.99
C LYS A 131 17.46 -13.27 9.81
N ASP A 132 18.21 -13.09 10.89
CA ASP A 132 18.70 -14.15 11.77
C ASP A 132 17.89 -14.25 13.09
N TRP A 133 16.80 -13.46 13.24
CA TRP A 133 15.98 -13.47 14.44
C TRP A 133 15.15 -14.75 14.54
N SER A 134 15.07 -15.24 15.77
CA SER A 134 14.14 -16.32 16.13
C SER A 134 12.69 -15.81 16.19
N LYS A 135 11.73 -16.74 16.29
CA LYS A 135 10.34 -16.39 16.56
C LYS A 135 10.18 -15.59 17.85
N ALA A 136 10.92 -15.93 18.91
CA ALA A 136 10.88 -15.21 20.18
C ALA A 136 11.40 -13.79 20.05
N ASP A 137 12.45 -13.56 19.25
CA ASP A 137 12.98 -12.22 18.97
C ASP A 137 11.94 -11.36 18.23
N TRP A 138 11.29 -11.91 17.20
CA TRP A 138 10.22 -11.21 16.49
C TRP A 138 9.05 -10.87 17.39
N LEU A 139 8.60 -11.80 18.24
CA LEU A 139 7.52 -11.55 19.19
C LEU A 139 7.91 -10.48 20.22
N SER A 140 9.17 -10.44 20.67
CA SER A 140 9.68 -9.38 21.56
C SER A 140 9.69 -8.02 20.87
N GLU A 141 10.08 -7.94 19.60
CA GLU A 141 10.04 -6.69 18.82
C GLU A 141 8.61 -6.19 18.64
N PHE A 142 7.67 -7.08 18.33
CA PHE A 142 6.25 -6.73 18.19
C PHE A 142 5.64 -6.25 19.50
N ALA A 143 5.93 -6.94 20.61
CA ALA A 143 5.48 -6.52 21.95
C ALA A 143 6.05 -5.15 22.33
N SER A 144 7.32 -4.87 21.99
CA SER A 144 7.93 -3.57 22.20
C SER A 144 7.24 -2.47 21.39
N PHE A 145 6.92 -2.75 20.13
CA PHE A 145 6.19 -1.81 19.27
C PHE A 145 4.81 -1.48 19.85
N GLU A 146 4.04 -2.50 20.19
CA GLU A 146 2.69 -2.35 20.78
C GLU A 146 2.74 -1.56 22.08
N HIS A 147 3.63 -1.96 23.00
CA HIS A 147 3.80 -1.27 24.28
C HIS A 147 4.16 0.22 24.13
N ILE A 148 5.10 0.54 23.25
CA ILE A 148 5.54 1.92 23.06
C ILE A 148 4.43 2.75 22.40
N LEU A 149 3.75 2.22 21.39
CA LEU A 149 2.64 2.94 20.74
C LEU A 149 1.49 3.19 21.72
N GLU A 150 1.07 2.17 22.46
CA GLU A 150 -0.04 2.28 23.43
C GLU A 150 0.27 3.30 24.52
N ASN A 151 1.51 3.31 25.03
CA ASN A 151 1.90 4.12 26.17
C ASN A 151 2.70 5.38 25.79
N ALA A 152 2.74 5.78 24.53
CA ALA A 152 3.59 6.86 24.02
C ALA A 152 3.38 8.19 24.77
N TYR A 153 2.15 8.54 25.09
CA TYR A 153 1.82 9.75 25.88
C TYR A 153 2.38 9.68 27.30
N ALA A 154 2.16 8.57 28.00
CA ALA A 154 2.63 8.36 29.36
C ALA A 154 4.16 8.29 29.43
N ILE A 155 4.79 7.52 28.54
CA ILE A 155 6.25 7.36 28.44
C ILE A 155 6.94 8.72 28.32
N ASN A 156 6.39 9.62 27.50
CA ASN A 156 6.98 10.93 27.25
C ASN A 156 6.38 12.03 28.13
N SER A 157 5.50 11.73 29.10
CA SER A 157 4.78 12.70 29.92
C SER A 157 4.10 13.79 29.07
N ILE A 158 3.46 13.39 27.99
CA ILE A 158 2.68 14.26 27.10
C ILE A 158 1.22 14.26 27.57
N ALA A 159 0.63 15.42 27.77
CA ALA A 159 -0.74 15.57 28.23
C ALA A 159 -1.47 16.66 27.44
N PRO A 160 -2.80 16.52 27.25
CA PRO A 160 -3.60 15.36 27.62
C PRO A 160 -3.43 14.18 26.64
N GLU A 161 -3.53 12.93 27.14
CA GLU A 161 -3.70 11.78 26.27
C GLU A 161 -5.12 11.82 25.64
N PRO A 162 -5.27 11.74 24.31
CA PRO A 162 -6.59 11.74 23.67
C PRO A 162 -7.45 10.55 24.14
N LYS A 163 -8.74 10.82 24.34
CA LYS A 163 -9.69 9.76 24.69
C LYS A 163 -9.70 8.67 23.61
N GLY A 164 -9.55 7.43 24.02
CA GLY A 164 -9.54 6.27 23.12
C GLY A 164 -8.18 5.97 22.47
N TRP A 165 -7.11 6.73 22.79
CA TRP A 165 -5.78 6.48 22.22
C TRP A 165 -5.31 5.04 22.42
N ARG A 166 -5.38 4.52 23.64
CA ARG A 166 -4.91 3.17 23.97
C ARG A 166 -5.73 2.08 23.27
N ASP A 167 -7.02 2.31 23.13
CA ASP A 167 -7.87 1.39 22.38
C ASP A 167 -7.53 1.42 20.89
N PHE A 168 -7.35 2.59 20.32
CA PHE A 168 -6.83 2.75 18.96
C PHE A 168 -5.48 2.03 18.81
N ALA A 169 -4.50 2.30 19.67
CA ALA A 169 -3.15 1.74 19.55
C ALA A 169 -3.14 0.19 19.58
N ARG A 170 -3.98 -0.43 20.41
CA ARG A 170 -4.11 -1.89 20.48
C ARG A 170 -4.75 -2.52 19.25
N HIS A 171 -5.62 -1.80 18.53
CA HIS A 171 -6.40 -2.36 17.42
C HIS A 171 -6.00 -1.78 16.05
N ALA A 172 -5.21 -0.69 16.02
CA ALA A 172 -4.85 -0.01 14.80
C ALA A 172 -3.83 -0.77 13.96
N VAL A 173 -2.93 -1.53 14.59
CA VAL A 173 -1.79 -2.13 13.89
C VAL A 173 -2.14 -3.55 13.45
N ALA A 174 -2.51 -3.69 12.17
CA ALA A 174 -2.84 -4.98 11.58
C ALA A 174 -1.78 -5.49 10.59
N GLY A 175 -0.81 -4.67 10.22
CA GLY A 175 0.17 -4.98 9.20
C GLY A 175 1.61 -4.77 9.64
N PHE A 176 2.52 -5.45 8.96
CA PHE A 176 3.95 -5.39 9.19
C PHE A 176 4.75 -5.29 7.89
N ARG A 177 5.84 -4.54 7.94
CA ARG A 177 6.92 -4.60 6.96
C ARG A 177 8.25 -4.71 7.67
N ALA A 178 9.05 -5.72 7.34
CA ALA A 178 10.37 -5.91 7.93
C ALA A 178 11.34 -4.81 7.45
N PRO A 179 12.14 -4.20 8.35
CA PRO A 179 13.28 -3.40 7.96
C PRO A 179 14.16 -4.13 6.94
N TYR A 180 14.69 -3.40 5.98
CA TYR A 180 15.49 -3.97 4.85
C TYR A 180 14.75 -5.01 4.00
N LEU A 181 13.42 -5.19 4.16
CA LEU A 181 12.63 -6.27 3.58
C LEU A 181 13.17 -7.68 3.99
N SER A 182 13.89 -7.76 5.12
CA SER A 182 14.54 -8.96 5.61
C SER A 182 13.56 -9.86 6.34
N ALA A 183 12.80 -10.67 5.58
CA ALA A 183 11.87 -11.65 6.12
C ALA A 183 12.51 -13.03 6.19
N ASN A 184 12.21 -13.78 7.28
CA ASN A 184 12.63 -15.16 7.45
C ASN A 184 11.44 -16.06 7.86
N LYS A 185 11.64 -17.36 7.95
CA LYS A 185 10.58 -18.30 8.36
C LYS A 185 10.02 -17.97 9.74
N ALA A 186 10.87 -17.58 10.68
CA ALA A 186 10.49 -17.26 12.06
C ALA A 186 9.57 -16.02 12.13
N LEU A 187 9.78 -15.02 11.26
CA LEU A 187 8.87 -13.88 11.11
C LEU A 187 7.46 -14.36 10.75
N TYR A 188 7.34 -15.23 9.75
CA TYR A 188 6.03 -15.74 9.30
C TYR A 188 5.34 -16.67 10.31
N GLU A 189 6.07 -17.20 11.28
CA GLU A 189 5.51 -17.92 12.42
C GLU A 189 5.12 -16.98 13.58
N ALA A 190 5.76 -15.81 13.68
CA ALA A 190 5.51 -14.81 14.71
C ALA A 190 4.32 -13.90 14.37
N LEU A 191 4.16 -13.50 13.11
CA LEU A 191 3.10 -12.58 12.68
C LEU A 191 1.68 -13.02 13.09
N PRO A 192 1.22 -14.25 12.77
CA PRO A 192 -0.13 -14.67 13.18
C PRO A 192 -0.25 -14.82 14.70
N ALA A 193 0.85 -15.19 15.39
CA ALA A 193 0.86 -15.32 16.85
C ALA A 193 0.73 -13.95 17.56
N ALA A 194 1.18 -12.87 16.91
CA ALA A 194 1.04 -11.50 17.39
C ALA A 194 -0.21 -10.78 16.83
N GLY A 195 -1.11 -11.50 16.13
CA GLY A 195 -2.38 -10.94 15.65
C GLY A 195 -2.29 -10.10 14.37
N TYR A 196 -1.14 -10.06 13.70
CA TYR A 196 -1.01 -9.38 12.41
C TYR A 196 -1.88 -10.06 11.34
N GLN A 197 -2.34 -9.28 10.39
CA GLN A 197 -3.24 -9.72 9.32
C GLN A 197 -2.57 -9.71 7.95
N PHE A 198 -1.55 -8.86 7.76
CA PHE A 198 -0.79 -8.81 6.53
C PHE A 198 0.70 -8.53 6.77
N ASP A 199 1.49 -8.93 5.79
CA ASP A 199 2.91 -8.65 5.67
C ASP A 199 3.21 -8.02 4.30
N ALA A 200 4.02 -6.99 4.28
CA ALA A 200 4.42 -6.29 3.07
C ALA A 200 5.96 -6.28 2.88
N SER A 201 6.63 -7.33 3.36
CA SER A 201 8.09 -7.48 3.28
C SER A 201 8.57 -8.18 2.00
N GLY A 202 7.65 -8.72 1.19
CA GLY A 202 7.99 -9.46 -0.04
C GLY A 202 8.53 -8.57 -1.15
N VAL A 203 9.26 -9.20 -2.09
CA VAL A 203 9.67 -8.61 -3.37
C VAL A 203 9.30 -9.57 -4.49
N SER A 204 8.75 -9.05 -5.60
CA SER A 204 8.33 -9.84 -6.78
C SER A 204 8.98 -9.32 -8.06
N GLN A 205 9.06 -10.16 -9.10
CA GLN A 205 9.64 -9.77 -10.40
C GLN A 205 8.76 -8.83 -11.23
N GLY A 206 7.59 -8.47 -10.72
CA GLY A 206 6.63 -7.56 -11.32
C GLY A 206 5.41 -7.45 -10.42
N PRO A 207 4.40 -6.61 -10.73
CA PRO A 207 3.17 -6.57 -9.96
C PRO A 207 2.58 -7.97 -9.76
N ALA A 208 2.24 -8.31 -8.52
CA ALA A 208 1.75 -9.63 -8.13
C ALA A 208 0.48 -9.49 -7.29
N ARG A 209 -0.45 -10.45 -7.43
CA ARG A 209 -1.60 -10.52 -6.53
C ARG A 209 -1.11 -11.03 -5.16
N PRO A 210 -1.55 -10.42 -4.07
CA PRO A 210 -1.23 -10.92 -2.74
C PRO A 210 -1.76 -12.35 -2.56
N SER A 211 -1.08 -13.14 -1.75
CA SER A 211 -1.47 -14.51 -1.40
C SER A 211 -1.70 -14.63 0.10
N THR A 212 -2.67 -15.42 0.53
CA THR A 212 -2.90 -15.69 1.96
C THR A 212 -2.24 -17.01 2.34
N VAL A 213 -1.30 -16.96 3.28
CA VAL A 213 -0.57 -18.12 3.80
C VAL A 213 -0.56 -18.06 5.32
N GLY A 214 -1.07 -19.10 5.98
CA GLY A 214 -1.14 -19.16 7.44
C GLY A 214 -1.99 -18.05 8.06
N GLY A 215 -3.04 -17.59 7.36
CA GLY A 215 -3.91 -16.51 7.82
C GLY A 215 -3.35 -15.08 7.59
N ILE A 216 -2.14 -14.98 7.04
CA ILE A 216 -1.49 -13.71 6.70
C ILE A 216 -1.59 -13.43 5.22
N THR A 217 -2.11 -12.28 4.82
CA THR A 217 -2.07 -11.79 3.44
C THR A 217 -0.68 -11.23 3.16
N ARG A 218 0.05 -11.84 2.22
CA ARG A 218 1.43 -11.47 1.87
C ARG A 218 1.45 -10.63 0.61
N PHE A 219 1.99 -9.44 0.74
CA PHE A 219 2.22 -8.48 -0.34
C PHE A 219 3.69 -8.47 -0.76
N SER A 220 3.95 -7.98 -1.97
CA SER A 220 5.31 -7.92 -2.52
C SER A 220 5.51 -6.66 -3.34
N LEU A 221 6.47 -5.84 -2.95
CA LEU A 221 6.92 -4.72 -3.76
C LEU A 221 7.43 -5.24 -5.12
N PRO A 222 6.87 -4.77 -6.24
CA PRO A 222 7.26 -5.24 -7.55
C PRO A 222 8.61 -4.67 -7.97
N GLN A 223 9.37 -5.44 -8.70
CA GLN A 223 10.43 -4.90 -9.55
C GLN A 223 9.80 -4.37 -10.85
N ILE A 224 10.02 -3.11 -11.14
CA ILE A 224 9.52 -2.44 -12.33
C ILE A 224 10.66 -2.07 -13.28
N PRO A 225 10.44 -2.05 -14.61
CA PRO A 225 11.43 -1.58 -15.57
C PRO A 225 11.74 -0.10 -15.36
N GLU A 226 13.03 0.26 -15.32
CA GLU A 226 13.49 1.63 -15.15
C GLU A 226 14.61 1.97 -16.12
N GLY A 227 14.57 3.21 -16.62
CA GLY A 227 15.58 3.79 -17.51
C GLY A 227 15.62 3.19 -18.92
N PRO A 228 16.55 3.67 -19.79
CA PRO A 228 16.57 3.33 -21.22
C PRO A 228 16.78 1.83 -21.51
N LYS A 229 17.36 1.10 -20.56
CA LYS A 229 17.60 -0.34 -20.71
C LYS A 229 16.55 -1.18 -19.99
N SER A 230 15.47 -0.57 -19.50
CA SER A 230 14.38 -1.26 -18.78
C SER A 230 14.86 -2.21 -17.70
N ARG A 231 15.91 -1.84 -16.95
CA ARG A 231 16.45 -2.70 -15.89
C ARG A 231 15.50 -2.76 -14.69
N PRO A 232 15.21 -3.95 -14.16
CA PRO A 232 14.30 -4.06 -13.03
C PRO A 232 14.87 -3.35 -11.79
N VAL A 233 14.02 -2.62 -11.09
CA VAL A 233 14.29 -1.97 -9.80
C VAL A 233 13.07 -2.15 -8.90
N ILE A 234 13.27 -2.39 -7.60
CA ILE A 234 12.15 -2.44 -6.65
C ILE A 234 11.43 -1.08 -6.68
N ALA A 235 10.12 -1.08 -6.75
CA ALA A 235 9.28 0.11 -6.83
C ALA A 235 9.24 0.87 -5.49
N MET A 236 10.41 1.25 -5.01
CA MET A 236 10.65 1.96 -3.77
C MET A 236 11.65 3.09 -4.00
N ASP A 237 11.41 4.25 -3.41
CA ASP A 237 12.20 5.47 -3.58
C ASP A 237 13.70 5.25 -3.28
N TYR A 238 14.03 4.53 -2.20
CA TYR A 238 15.42 4.24 -1.85
C TYR A 238 16.13 3.39 -2.93
N ASN A 239 15.45 2.42 -3.52
CA ASN A 239 16.01 1.60 -4.58
C ASN A 239 16.23 2.41 -5.87
N LEU A 240 15.34 3.36 -6.15
CA LEU A 240 15.51 4.32 -7.24
C LEU A 240 16.65 5.31 -6.95
N TYR A 241 16.77 5.79 -5.71
CA TYR A 241 17.89 6.64 -5.28
C TYR A 241 19.24 5.96 -5.49
N VAL A 242 19.37 4.71 -5.06
CA VAL A 242 20.59 3.91 -5.32
C VAL A 242 20.81 3.71 -6.82
N ARG A 243 19.76 3.42 -7.58
CA ARG A 243 19.79 3.23 -9.03
C ARG A 243 20.23 4.50 -9.78
N HIS A 244 19.74 5.67 -9.38
CA HIS A 244 19.96 6.93 -10.09
C HIS A 244 21.28 7.59 -9.73
N SER A 245 21.71 7.51 -8.47
CA SER A 245 22.84 8.29 -7.96
C SER A 245 23.85 7.47 -7.16
N GLY A 246 23.69 6.14 -7.08
CA GLY A 246 24.55 5.27 -6.28
C GLY A 246 24.38 5.46 -4.77
N GLY A 247 23.25 6.05 -4.32
CA GLY A 247 23.03 6.37 -2.91
C GLY A 247 23.70 7.67 -2.46
N PHE A 248 24.08 8.57 -3.40
CA PHE A 248 24.68 9.88 -3.09
C PHE A 248 23.78 10.99 -3.54
N GLU A 249 23.70 12.06 -2.74
CA GLU A 249 22.92 13.24 -3.08
C GLU A 249 23.43 13.93 -4.37
N ARG A 250 22.51 14.22 -5.27
CA ARG A 250 22.72 14.90 -6.55
C ARG A 250 21.61 15.92 -6.81
N PRO A 251 21.46 16.96 -5.96
CA PRO A 251 20.32 17.86 -6.02
C PRO A 251 20.16 18.56 -7.37
N THR A 252 21.25 18.85 -8.09
CA THR A 252 21.22 19.46 -9.44
C THR A 252 20.60 18.54 -10.52
N LYS A 253 20.33 17.27 -10.19
CA LYS A 253 19.66 16.29 -11.08
C LYS A 253 18.27 15.89 -10.60
N ALA A 254 17.73 16.58 -9.60
CA ALA A 254 16.45 16.25 -8.98
C ALA A 254 15.33 16.10 -10.02
N ASP A 255 15.16 17.07 -10.92
CA ASP A 255 14.12 17.01 -11.95
C ASP A 255 14.28 15.81 -12.90
N ALA A 256 15.53 15.50 -13.30
CA ALA A 256 15.79 14.34 -14.16
C ALA A 256 15.44 13.02 -13.43
N PHE A 257 15.75 12.91 -12.15
CA PHE A 257 15.42 11.73 -11.35
C PHE A 257 13.91 11.64 -11.05
N ALA A 258 13.25 12.77 -10.81
CA ALA A 258 11.81 12.83 -10.64
C ALA A 258 11.09 12.34 -11.91
N ASN A 259 11.48 12.84 -13.08
CA ASN A 259 10.91 12.41 -14.36
C ASN A 259 11.13 10.91 -14.60
N ARG A 260 12.35 10.40 -14.42
CA ARG A 260 12.65 8.97 -14.60
C ARG A 260 11.84 8.08 -13.64
N THR A 261 11.67 8.50 -12.40
CA THR A 261 10.87 7.79 -11.40
C THR A 261 9.39 7.79 -11.80
N TYR A 262 8.86 8.95 -12.17
CA TYR A 262 7.50 9.08 -12.66
C TYR A 262 7.25 8.19 -13.89
N ASP A 263 8.14 8.22 -14.87
CA ASP A 263 8.02 7.43 -16.09
C ASP A 263 7.99 5.92 -15.79
N ALA A 264 8.84 5.46 -14.85
CA ALA A 264 8.85 4.05 -14.42
C ALA A 264 7.55 3.64 -13.71
N PHE A 265 7.04 4.46 -12.79
CA PHE A 265 5.76 4.21 -12.12
C PHE A 265 4.60 4.25 -13.10
N ARG A 266 4.60 5.22 -14.00
CA ARG A 266 3.55 5.38 -15.01
C ARG A 266 3.51 4.21 -15.98
N ALA A 267 4.66 3.77 -16.48
CA ALA A 267 4.75 2.60 -17.37
C ALA A 267 4.25 1.31 -16.70
N ALA A 268 4.62 1.09 -15.41
CA ALA A 268 4.14 -0.04 -14.64
C ALA A 268 2.62 0.03 -14.42
N PHE A 269 2.10 1.21 -14.09
CA PHE A 269 0.66 1.44 -13.95
C PHE A 269 -0.08 1.20 -15.27
N ASP A 270 0.34 1.81 -16.36
CA ASP A 270 -0.35 1.72 -17.65
C ASP A 270 -0.42 0.27 -18.16
N LYS A 271 0.63 -0.52 -17.93
CA LYS A 271 0.64 -1.94 -18.25
C LYS A 271 -0.46 -2.70 -17.51
N GLU A 272 -0.58 -2.52 -16.19
CA GLU A 272 -1.60 -3.21 -15.40
C GLU A 272 -2.99 -2.61 -15.64
N TYR A 273 -3.09 -1.31 -15.82
CA TYR A 273 -4.33 -0.60 -16.13
C TYR A 273 -4.93 -1.04 -17.48
N ALA A 274 -4.12 -1.21 -18.50
CA ALA A 274 -4.54 -1.80 -19.77
C ALA A 274 -4.68 -3.33 -19.72
N GLY A 275 -3.92 -4.01 -18.85
CA GLY A 275 -3.78 -5.46 -18.75
C GLY A 275 -4.70 -6.12 -17.72
N LYS A 276 -4.09 -6.86 -16.81
CA LYS A 276 -4.77 -7.76 -15.86
C LYS A 276 -5.29 -7.08 -14.60
N ARG A 277 -5.08 -5.78 -14.42
CA ARG A 277 -5.45 -5.02 -13.21
C ARG A 277 -4.87 -5.65 -11.92
N ILE A 278 -3.62 -6.12 -11.98
CA ILE A 278 -2.90 -6.58 -10.81
C ILE A 278 -2.60 -5.34 -9.95
N PRO A 279 -2.75 -5.39 -8.62
CA PRO A 279 -2.40 -4.28 -7.75
C PRO A 279 -0.95 -3.82 -7.95
N LEU A 280 -0.74 -2.50 -8.03
CA LEU A 280 0.58 -1.89 -8.10
C LEU A 280 0.95 -1.36 -6.72
N GLU A 281 2.02 -1.86 -6.13
CA GLU A 281 2.55 -1.42 -4.84
C GLU A 281 3.74 -0.50 -5.04
N LEU A 282 3.76 0.63 -4.34
CA LEU A 282 4.83 1.63 -4.35
C LEU A 282 5.24 1.95 -2.90
N GLY A 283 6.54 1.91 -2.63
CA GLY A 283 7.12 2.21 -1.32
C GLY A 283 7.90 3.52 -1.30
N PHE A 284 7.81 4.24 -0.20
CA PHE A 284 8.52 5.51 0.03
C PHE A 284 9.03 5.60 1.45
N HIS A 285 9.92 6.55 1.70
CA HIS A 285 10.41 6.91 3.01
C HIS A 285 10.12 8.40 3.29
N PHE A 286 10.05 8.77 4.55
CA PHE A 286 9.94 10.17 4.96
C PHE A 286 11.31 10.86 4.93
N THR A 287 11.92 10.88 3.74
CA THR A 287 13.20 11.53 3.47
C THR A 287 13.19 12.14 2.07
N LEU A 288 13.95 13.21 1.89
CA LEU A 288 13.98 14.00 0.65
C LEU A 288 15.24 13.71 -0.19
N MET A 289 15.53 12.45 -0.41
CA MET A 289 16.66 12.02 -1.24
C MET A 289 16.67 12.74 -2.61
N ASN A 290 17.85 13.20 -3.04
CA ASN A 290 18.04 14.00 -4.26
C ASN A 290 17.08 15.19 -4.33
N ASP A 291 17.06 15.99 -3.26
CA ASP A 291 16.20 17.19 -3.15
C ASP A 291 14.69 16.89 -3.39
N GLY A 292 14.24 15.75 -2.88
CA GLY A 292 12.83 15.35 -2.94
C GLY A 292 12.34 14.87 -4.32
N ALA A 293 13.24 14.49 -5.21
CA ALA A 293 12.92 14.01 -6.56
C ALA A 293 11.84 12.91 -6.56
N TYR A 294 11.95 11.96 -5.63
CA TYR A 294 11.04 10.80 -5.55
C TYR A 294 9.66 11.18 -5.01
N TRP A 295 9.61 12.15 -4.09
CA TRP A 295 8.36 12.72 -3.61
C TRP A 295 7.65 13.54 -4.69
N SER A 296 8.39 14.30 -5.49
CA SER A 296 7.83 15.04 -6.65
C SER A 296 7.23 14.06 -7.67
N ALA A 297 7.91 12.94 -7.93
CA ALA A 297 7.38 11.90 -8.80
C ALA A 297 6.11 11.24 -8.24
N LEU A 298 6.08 10.95 -6.91
CA LEU A 298 4.91 10.43 -6.22
C LEU A 298 3.70 11.36 -6.35
N GLU A 299 3.88 12.64 -6.04
CA GLU A 299 2.79 13.61 -6.07
C GLU A 299 2.20 13.76 -7.47
N ARG A 300 3.06 13.82 -8.49
CA ARG A 300 2.62 13.85 -9.89
C ARG A 300 1.87 12.56 -10.25
N PHE A 301 2.44 11.41 -9.94
CA PHE A 301 1.83 10.11 -10.24
C PHE A 301 0.47 9.95 -9.55
N ALA A 302 0.39 10.15 -8.23
CA ALA A 302 -0.85 10.01 -7.49
C ALA A 302 -1.91 11.04 -7.93
N GLY A 303 -1.50 12.29 -8.19
CA GLY A 303 -2.38 13.33 -8.69
C GLY A 303 -3.01 13.02 -10.06
N GLU A 304 -2.35 12.20 -10.88
CA GLU A 304 -2.86 11.80 -12.19
C GLU A 304 -3.66 10.49 -12.16
N VAL A 305 -3.26 9.52 -11.34
CA VAL A 305 -3.86 8.18 -11.40
C VAL A 305 -4.94 7.95 -10.35
N CYS A 306 -4.76 8.46 -9.13
CA CYS A 306 -5.71 8.20 -8.05
C CYS A 306 -7.07 8.92 -8.21
N VAL A 307 -7.12 9.93 -9.05
CA VAL A 307 -8.36 10.68 -9.37
C VAL A 307 -9.20 10.06 -10.49
N LYS A 308 -8.71 8.96 -11.11
CA LYS A 308 -9.46 8.26 -12.17
C LYS A 308 -10.61 7.45 -11.57
N ALA A 309 -11.80 7.49 -12.19
CA ALA A 309 -13.00 6.82 -11.69
C ALA A 309 -12.87 5.29 -11.54
N ASP A 310 -12.03 4.68 -12.37
CA ASP A 310 -11.77 3.23 -12.39
C ASP A 310 -10.41 2.84 -11.79
N VAL A 311 -9.85 3.73 -10.92
CA VAL A 311 -8.68 3.50 -10.09
C VAL A 311 -9.04 3.66 -8.62
N GLU A 312 -8.40 2.90 -7.77
CA GLU A 312 -8.51 3.00 -6.32
C GLU A 312 -7.11 3.00 -5.71
N CYS A 313 -6.75 4.14 -5.11
CA CYS A 313 -5.54 4.26 -4.31
C CYS A 313 -5.92 4.00 -2.85
N ILE A 314 -5.67 2.79 -2.37
CA ILE A 314 -6.14 2.30 -1.07
C ILE A 314 -4.97 1.81 -0.21
N SER A 315 -5.18 1.74 1.10
CA SER A 315 -4.22 1.17 2.04
C SER A 315 -4.15 -0.36 1.92
N PHE A 316 -3.10 -0.96 2.49
CA PHE A 316 -3.01 -2.43 2.63
C PHE A 316 -4.19 -2.98 3.44
N ARG A 317 -4.57 -2.30 4.53
CA ARG A 317 -5.72 -2.67 5.36
C ARG A 317 -7.02 -2.68 4.56
N ASP A 318 -7.29 -1.66 3.75
CA ASP A 318 -8.48 -1.59 2.91
C ASP A 318 -8.53 -2.79 1.95
N TYR A 319 -7.39 -3.11 1.33
CA TYR A 319 -7.29 -4.26 0.44
C TYR A 319 -7.63 -5.58 1.17
N VAL A 320 -7.00 -5.83 2.33
CA VAL A 320 -7.24 -7.05 3.13
C VAL A 320 -8.68 -7.15 3.61
N SER A 321 -9.27 -6.03 4.03
CA SER A 321 -10.66 -5.98 4.50
C SER A 321 -11.64 -6.34 3.39
N ARG A 322 -11.42 -5.87 2.16
CA ARG A 322 -12.24 -6.20 0.98
C ARG A 322 -12.10 -7.67 0.60
N GLN A 323 -10.87 -8.19 0.58
CA GLN A 323 -10.61 -9.59 0.26
C GLN A 323 -11.34 -10.52 1.22
N ARG A 324 -11.23 -10.29 2.53
CA ARG A 324 -11.93 -11.05 3.57
C ARG A 324 -13.45 -10.91 3.51
N GLY A 325 -13.95 -9.72 3.11
CA GLY A 325 -15.37 -9.49 2.87
C GLY A 325 -15.90 -10.36 1.74
N ALA A 326 -15.18 -10.42 0.61
CA ALA A 326 -15.55 -11.24 -0.55
C ALA A 326 -15.51 -12.75 -0.22
N GLU A 327 -14.50 -13.22 0.51
CA GLU A 327 -14.39 -14.61 0.94
C GLU A 327 -15.57 -15.05 1.84
N ARG A 328 -15.98 -14.18 2.77
CA ARG A 328 -17.16 -14.43 3.64
C ARG A 328 -18.46 -14.50 2.84
N GLN A 329 -18.65 -13.63 1.85
CA GLN A 329 -19.83 -13.66 0.99
C GLN A 329 -19.89 -14.95 0.16
N ALA A 330 -18.75 -15.38 -0.39
CA ALA A 330 -18.66 -16.63 -1.15
C ALA A 330 -18.95 -17.87 -0.29
N SER A 331 -18.57 -17.88 0.99
CA SER A 331 -18.81 -18.99 1.92
C SER A 331 -20.25 -19.09 2.44
N VAL A 332 -21.04 -18.00 2.38
CA VAL A 332 -22.45 -17.99 2.82
C VAL A 332 -23.41 -18.29 1.65
N GLY A 333 -22.95 -18.11 0.41
CA GLY A 333 -23.77 -18.33 -0.81
C GLY A 333 -23.57 -19.68 -1.49
N GLY A 334 -22.71 -20.56 -0.95
CA GLY A 334 -22.51 -21.96 -1.42
C GLY A 334 -23.03 -22.96 -0.40
#